data_e693d8c6534341f16c734d7ae042f02b
#
_entry.id   e693d8c6534341f16c734d7ae042f02b
#
_cell.length_a   1.000
_cell.length_b   1.000
_cell.length_c   1.000
_cell.angle_alpha   90.00
_cell.angle_beta   90.00
_cell.angle_gamma   90.00
#
_symmetry.space_group_name_H-M   'P 1'
#
loop_
_entity.id
_entity.type
_entity.pdbx_description
1 polymer ?
#
loop_
_entity_poly.entity_id
_entity_poly.type
_entity_poly.pdbx_seq_one_letter_code
_entity_poly.pdbx_strand_id
1 'polypeptide(L)'
;MPKLIQISDCHIDDQPMVMGINSQDNLKKIIQQISLVDFDALLISGDLTHDGGVKSYQILKEILLPIKKPMFVIAGNHDNANNLNQCFNKNLFESFTLNNWEIITIDSVQSNKTSGLVTQTALEKLDLMLLKSQSDHIVVTLHHPIVPMNSSWDDELSLENPQDLFQVLDQHSKIHAVVFGHAHEAAEFSHINFDIISCPSTALQFNQEQRVGYNEFDLNDNG
;
A
#
# COMPACT_ATOMS: atom_id res chain seq x y z
N MET A 1 14.96 -6.25 15.44
CA MET A 1 13.60 -5.86 15.05
C MET A 1 13.60 -5.73 13.55
N PRO A 2 12.72 -6.43 12.81
CA PRO A 2 12.61 -6.19 11.40
C PRO A 2 11.97 -4.83 11.13
N LYS A 3 12.37 -4.23 10.02
CA LYS A 3 11.88 -2.93 9.57
C LYS A 3 11.21 -3.08 8.21
N LEU A 4 9.97 -2.63 8.12
CA LEU A 4 9.21 -2.55 6.88
C LEU A 4 9.16 -1.10 6.41
N ILE A 5 9.53 -0.85 5.16
CA ILE A 5 9.28 0.42 4.48
C ILE A 5 8.02 0.27 3.63
N GLN A 6 7.12 1.24 3.71
CA GLN A 6 5.97 1.35 2.81
C GLN A 6 6.10 2.61 1.96
N ILE A 7 6.00 2.45 0.65
CA ILE A 7 5.76 3.54 -0.31
C ILE A 7 4.42 3.30 -0.99
N SER A 8 3.81 4.34 -1.51
CA SER A 8 2.53 4.27 -2.21
C SER A 8 2.41 5.35 -3.27
N ASP A 9 1.47 5.16 -4.20
CA ASP A 9 1.03 6.21 -5.11
C ASP A 9 2.22 6.83 -5.86
N CYS A 10 2.99 5.95 -6.52
CA CYS A 10 4.18 6.36 -7.26
C CYS A 10 3.81 7.07 -8.56
N HIS A 11 2.67 6.73 -9.14
CA HIS A 11 2.13 7.32 -10.37
C HIS A 11 3.20 7.51 -11.45
N ILE A 12 4.03 6.48 -11.66
CA ILE A 12 5.02 6.52 -12.73
C ILE A 12 4.34 6.46 -14.09
N ASP A 13 4.79 7.31 -14.99
CA ASP A 13 4.27 7.40 -16.35
C ASP A 13 5.44 7.43 -17.35
N ASP A 14 5.16 7.08 -18.61
CA ASP A 14 6.17 7.19 -19.68
C ASP A 14 6.40 8.66 -20.09
N GLN A 15 5.50 9.55 -19.71
CA GLN A 15 5.70 10.99 -19.81
C GLN A 15 6.39 11.52 -18.55
N PRO A 16 7.29 12.51 -18.67
CA PRO A 16 8.03 13.00 -17.51
C PRO A 16 7.15 13.79 -16.52
N MET A 17 6.02 14.32 -16.97
CA MET A 17 5.11 15.13 -16.15
C MET A 17 3.74 14.47 -16.04
N VAL A 18 3.33 14.18 -14.81
CA VAL A 18 2.03 13.60 -14.45
C VAL A 18 1.42 14.48 -13.35
N MET A 19 0.15 14.81 -13.44
CA MET A 19 -0.55 15.66 -12.45
C MET A 19 0.22 16.95 -12.10
N GLY A 20 0.97 17.51 -13.07
CA GLY A 20 1.75 18.74 -12.90
C GLY A 20 3.10 18.58 -12.19
N ILE A 21 3.54 17.35 -11.88
CA ILE A 21 4.82 17.06 -11.21
C ILE A 21 5.63 16.03 -11.98
N ASN A 22 6.92 15.94 -11.68
CA ASN A 22 7.79 14.87 -12.17
C ASN A 22 7.83 13.74 -11.14
N SER A 23 6.91 12.76 -11.27
CA SER A 23 6.79 11.62 -10.36
C SER A 23 8.04 10.74 -10.36
N GLN A 24 8.70 10.59 -11.52
CA GLN A 24 9.94 9.83 -11.63
C GLN A 24 11.07 10.43 -10.79
N ASP A 25 11.25 11.76 -10.83
CA ASP A 25 12.31 12.43 -10.05
C ASP A 25 11.99 12.44 -8.56
N ASN A 26 10.71 12.55 -8.21
CA ASN A 26 10.28 12.46 -6.82
C ASN A 26 10.54 11.06 -6.25
N LEU A 27 10.14 10.00 -6.97
CA LEU A 27 10.41 8.63 -6.54
C LEU A 27 11.92 8.35 -6.45
N LYS A 28 12.75 8.82 -7.40
CA LYS A 28 14.22 8.66 -7.32
C LYS A 28 14.80 9.26 -6.04
N LYS A 29 14.30 10.43 -5.59
CA LYS A 29 14.72 11.05 -4.32
C LYS A 29 14.34 10.17 -3.12
N ILE A 30 13.12 9.62 -3.11
CA ILE A 30 12.65 8.70 -2.06
C ILE A 30 13.52 7.44 -2.05
N ILE A 31 13.78 6.82 -3.21
CA ILE A 31 14.63 5.62 -3.29
C ILE A 31 16.06 5.90 -2.81
N GLN A 32 16.62 7.09 -3.08
CA GLN A 32 17.92 7.48 -2.54
C GLN A 32 17.88 7.55 -1.00
N GLN A 33 16.83 8.11 -0.40
CA GLN A 33 16.68 8.18 1.06
C GLN A 33 16.54 6.77 1.65
N ILE A 34 15.65 5.95 1.12
CA ILE A 34 15.43 4.57 1.56
C ILE A 34 16.71 3.74 1.45
N SER A 35 17.53 3.96 0.43
CA SER A 35 18.80 3.23 0.25
C SER A 35 19.84 3.52 1.35
N LEU A 36 19.65 4.54 2.16
CA LEU A 36 20.49 4.87 3.31
C LEU A 36 19.97 4.27 4.63
N VAL A 37 18.77 3.74 4.63
CA VAL A 37 18.13 3.10 5.78
C VAL A 37 18.39 1.60 5.72
N ASP A 38 18.71 0.98 6.87
CA ASP A 38 18.69 -0.48 6.97
C ASP A 38 17.25 -0.95 7.23
N PHE A 39 16.71 -1.79 6.33
CA PHE A 39 15.36 -2.33 6.41
C PHE A 39 15.32 -3.75 5.84
N ASP A 40 14.23 -4.47 6.08
CA ASP A 40 14.13 -5.89 5.71
C ASP A 40 13.25 -6.13 4.49
N ALA A 41 12.22 -5.31 4.28
CA ALA A 41 11.34 -5.41 3.12
C ALA A 41 10.77 -4.03 2.71
N LEU A 42 10.44 -3.91 1.42
CA LEU A 42 9.71 -2.78 0.84
C LEU A 42 8.32 -3.24 0.42
N LEU A 43 7.29 -2.57 0.91
CA LEU A 43 5.89 -2.69 0.45
C LEU A 43 5.56 -1.50 -0.45
N ILE A 44 4.95 -1.77 -1.62
CA ILE A 44 4.38 -0.74 -2.50
C ILE A 44 2.86 -0.95 -2.52
N SER A 45 2.14 -0.05 -1.87
CA SER A 45 0.71 -0.24 -1.56
C SER A 45 -0.25 0.35 -2.60
N GLY A 46 0.05 0.15 -3.89
CA GLY A 46 -0.82 0.48 -5.01
C GLY A 46 -0.44 1.77 -5.75
N ASP A 47 -1.12 1.99 -6.87
CA ASP A 47 -0.90 3.10 -7.80
C ASP A 47 0.58 3.25 -8.20
N LEU A 48 1.15 2.09 -8.63
CA LEU A 48 2.53 2.00 -9.07
C LEU A 48 2.78 2.89 -10.28
N THR A 49 1.80 2.89 -11.21
CA THR A 49 1.84 3.69 -12.42
C THR A 49 0.58 4.54 -12.57
N HIS A 50 0.66 5.60 -13.34
CA HIS A 50 -0.48 6.49 -13.57
C HIS A 50 -1.44 5.95 -14.64
N ASP A 51 -0.90 5.33 -15.66
CA ASP A 51 -1.61 4.88 -16.87
C ASP A 51 -1.83 3.36 -16.96
N GLY A 52 -1.27 2.58 -16.03
CA GLY A 52 -1.26 1.11 -16.10
C GLY A 52 -0.43 0.54 -17.26
N GLY A 53 0.39 1.35 -17.91
CA GLY A 53 1.15 1.01 -19.12
C GLY A 53 2.38 0.15 -18.84
N VAL A 54 2.68 -0.83 -19.70
CA VAL A 54 3.88 -1.69 -19.57
C VAL A 54 5.17 -0.87 -19.52
N LYS A 55 5.24 0.20 -20.30
CA LYS A 55 6.43 1.08 -20.35
C LYS A 55 6.62 1.81 -19.02
N SER A 56 5.53 2.30 -18.40
CA SER A 56 5.56 2.94 -17.08
C SER A 56 6.02 1.96 -16.00
N TYR A 57 5.56 0.71 -16.01
CA TYR A 57 6.09 -0.33 -15.11
C TYR A 57 7.57 -0.64 -15.35
N GLN A 58 8.05 -0.60 -16.60
CA GLN A 58 9.49 -0.78 -16.89
C GLN A 58 10.33 0.35 -16.31
N ILE A 59 9.89 1.60 -16.45
CA ILE A 59 10.53 2.77 -15.85
C ILE A 59 10.56 2.64 -14.32
N LEU A 60 9.43 2.25 -13.71
CA LEU A 60 9.36 2.01 -12.28
C LEU A 60 10.40 0.97 -11.84
N LYS A 61 10.51 -0.15 -12.54
CA LYS A 61 11.53 -1.17 -12.25
C LYS A 61 12.95 -0.63 -12.29
N GLU A 62 13.26 0.22 -13.27
CA GLU A 62 14.57 0.86 -13.38
C GLU A 62 14.85 1.77 -12.18
N ILE A 63 13.87 2.55 -11.74
CA ILE A 63 14.00 3.42 -10.56
C ILE A 63 14.21 2.60 -9.28
N LEU A 64 13.57 1.42 -9.18
CA LEU A 64 13.67 0.53 -8.02
C LEU A 64 14.93 -0.33 -8.00
N LEU A 65 15.76 -0.36 -9.06
CA LEU A 65 17.00 -1.18 -9.13
C LEU A 65 17.98 -1.01 -7.95
N PRO A 66 18.10 0.16 -7.30
CA PRO A 66 18.97 0.31 -6.13
C PRO A 66 18.51 -0.51 -4.92
N ILE A 67 17.22 -0.81 -4.80
CA ILE A 67 16.65 -1.60 -3.71
C ILE A 67 17.05 -3.07 -3.90
N LYS A 68 17.83 -3.60 -2.95
CA LYS A 68 18.32 -4.99 -2.96
C LYS A 68 17.60 -5.89 -1.96
N LYS A 69 16.61 -5.36 -1.28
CA LYS A 69 15.77 -6.06 -0.30
C LYS A 69 14.54 -6.68 -0.97
N PRO A 70 13.88 -7.65 -0.36
CA PRO A 70 12.59 -8.16 -0.82
C PRO A 70 11.60 -7.03 -1.07
N MET A 71 10.89 -7.09 -2.17
CA MET A 71 9.86 -6.13 -2.56
C MET A 71 8.53 -6.83 -2.75
N PHE A 72 7.47 -6.25 -2.21
CA PHE A 72 6.10 -6.74 -2.29
C PHE A 72 5.22 -5.63 -2.82
N VAL A 73 4.35 -5.95 -3.78
CA VAL A 73 3.48 -4.96 -4.42
C VAL A 73 2.03 -5.41 -4.43
N ILE A 74 1.12 -4.47 -4.29
CA ILE A 74 -0.31 -4.64 -4.54
C ILE A 74 -0.77 -3.65 -5.61
N ALA A 75 -1.89 -3.92 -6.26
CA ALA A 75 -2.48 -3.00 -7.22
C ALA A 75 -3.19 -1.83 -6.53
N GLY A 76 -3.19 -0.67 -7.19
CA GLY A 76 -4.13 0.41 -6.95
C GLY A 76 -5.10 0.59 -8.11
N ASN A 77 -5.98 1.60 -8.03
CA ASN A 77 -7.02 1.81 -9.05
C ASN A 77 -6.47 2.33 -10.40
N HIS A 78 -5.27 2.92 -10.41
CA HIS A 78 -4.56 3.30 -11.63
C HIS A 78 -3.83 2.14 -12.31
N ASP A 79 -3.61 1.04 -11.61
CA ASP A 79 -2.84 -0.08 -12.12
C ASP A 79 -3.67 -0.98 -13.05
N ASN A 80 -3.04 -1.50 -14.10
CA ASN A 80 -3.62 -2.52 -14.95
C ASN A 80 -3.19 -3.91 -14.47
N ALA A 81 -4.12 -4.73 -14.00
CA ALA A 81 -3.85 -6.02 -13.39
C ALA A 81 -3.02 -6.97 -14.28
N ASN A 82 -3.28 -7.00 -15.61
CA ASN A 82 -2.54 -7.87 -16.54
C ASN A 82 -1.10 -7.39 -16.71
N ASN A 83 -0.90 -6.09 -16.92
CA ASN A 83 0.42 -5.49 -17.10
C ASN A 83 1.23 -5.53 -15.80
N LEU A 84 0.59 -5.29 -14.65
CA LEU A 84 1.20 -5.43 -13.34
C LEU A 84 1.68 -6.87 -13.12
N ASN A 85 0.82 -7.86 -13.37
CA ASN A 85 1.20 -9.26 -13.27
C ASN A 85 2.33 -9.62 -14.25
N GLN A 86 2.30 -9.13 -15.48
CA GLN A 86 3.39 -9.33 -16.43
C GLN A 86 4.73 -8.77 -15.95
N CYS A 87 4.70 -7.60 -15.30
CA CYS A 87 5.91 -6.90 -14.89
C CYS A 87 6.39 -7.28 -13.49
N PHE A 88 5.49 -7.53 -12.54
CA PHE A 88 5.75 -7.70 -11.11
C PHE A 88 5.23 -9.02 -10.52
N ASN A 89 4.96 -10.05 -11.31
CA ASN A 89 4.37 -11.32 -10.83
C ASN A 89 5.11 -11.94 -9.64
N LYS A 90 6.43 -11.76 -9.56
CA LYS A 90 7.26 -12.29 -8.46
C LYS A 90 7.17 -11.45 -7.18
N ASN A 91 6.60 -10.26 -7.27
CA ASN A 91 6.47 -9.30 -6.18
C ASN A 91 5.02 -9.20 -5.68
N LEU A 92 4.04 -9.69 -6.48
CA LEU A 92 2.66 -9.83 -6.03
C LEU A 92 2.59 -10.89 -4.94
N PHE A 93 1.79 -10.64 -3.91
CA PHE A 93 1.71 -11.52 -2.74
C PHE A 93 0.29 -11.57 -2.19
N GLU A 94 0.01 -12.63 -1.44
CA GLU A 94 -1.18 -12.75 -0.58
C GLU A 94 -0.81 -12.51 0.88
N SER A 95 0.32 -13.07 1.33
CA SER A 95 0.98 -12.70 2.58
C SER A 95 2.48 -12.96 2.51
N PHE A 96 3.23 -12.31 3.39
CA PHE A 96 4.64 -12.60 3.65
C PHE A 96 4.96 -12.37 5.14
N THR A 97 6.03 -13.00 5.61
CA THR A 97 6.43 -12.90 7.01
C THR A 97 7.77 -12.19 7.19
N LEU A 98 7.87 -11.40 8.24
CA LEU A 98 9.09 -10.79 8.75
C LEU A 98 9.20 -11.15 10.24
N ASN A 99 10.03 -12.14 10.59
CA ASN A 99 10.11 -12.76 11.92
C ASN A 99 8.72 -13.27 12.39
N ASN A 100 8.19 -12.72 13.50
CA ASN A 100 6.88 -13.05 14.06
C ASN A 100 5.73 -12.16 13.57
N TRP A 101 5.97 -11.34 12.56
CA TRP A 101 4.98 -10.52 11.88
C TRP A 101 4.55 -11.14 10.55
N GLU A 102 3.27 -11.10 10.25
CA GLU A 102 2.73 -11.43 8.93
C GLU A 102 2.04 -10.20 8.33
N ILE A 103 2.38 -9.89 7.10
CA ILE A 103 1.74 -8.83 6.32
C ILE A 103 0.79 -9.52 5.33
N ILE A 104 -0.51 -9.25 5.45
CA ILE A 104 -1.56 -9.88 4.63
C ILE A 104 -2.19 -8.81 3.76
N THR A 105 -2.37 -9.08 2.46
CA THR A 105 -3.07 -8.17 1.56
C THR A 105 -4.50 -8.58 1.31
N ILE A 106 -5.36 -7.57 1.11
CA ILE A 106 -6.72 -7.74 0.59
C ILE A 106 -6.92 -6.81 -0.60
N ASP A 107 -7.42 -7.36 -1.71
CA ASP A 107 -7.69 -6.58 -2.91
C ASP A 107 -8.93 -5.72 -2.74
N SER A 108 -8.79 -4.43 -2.96
CA SER A 108 -9.88 -3.45 -2.91
C SER A 108 -10.14 -2.77 -4.25
N VAL A 109 -9.44 -3.18 -5.31
CA VAL A 109 -9.56 -2.54 -6.63
C VAL A 109 -10.83 -3.00 -7.35
N GLN A 110 -11.56 -2.05 -7.90
CA GLN A 110 -12.72 -2.30 -8.77
C GLN A 110 -12.39 -2.00 -10.23
N SER A 111 -12.86 -2.84 -11.14
CA SER A 111 -12.72 -2.55 -12.58
C SER A 111 -13.47 -1.28 -12.96
N ASN A 112 -12.77 -0.34 -13.61
CA ASN A 112 -13.32 0.92 -14.12
C ASN A 112 -13.92 1.85 -13.05
N LYS A 113 -13.48 1.74 -11.80
CA LYS A 113 -13.84 2.66 -10.72
C LYS A 113 -12.58 3.14 -10.01
N THR A 114 -12.65 4.33 -9.44
CA THR A 114 -11.61 4.90 -8.58
C THR A 114 -11.83 4.53 -7.11
N SER A 115 -13.08 4.31 -6.69
CA SER A 115 -13.41 3.86 -5.34
C SER A 115 -13.11 2.37 -5.15
N GLY A 116 -12.83 1.98 -3.92
CA GLY A 116 -12.55 0.59 -3.56
C GLY A 116 -13.80 -0.21 -3.19
N LEU A 117 -13.73 -1.53 -3.37
CA LEU A 117 -14.70 -2.48 -2.83
C LEU A 117 -13.99 -3.81 -2.50
N VAL A 118 -14.17 -4.30 -1.29
CA VAL A 118 -13.73 -5.65 -0.94
C VAL A 118 -14.90 -6.62 -1.17
N THR A 119 -14.69 -7.60 -2.05
CA THR A 119 -15.73 -8.59 -2.34
C THR A 119 -15.95 -9.54 -1.16
N GLN A 120 -17.15 -10.13 -1.06
CA GLN A 120 -17.46 -11.12 -0.04
C GLN A 120 -16.47 -12.30 -0.03
N THR A 121 -16.07 -12.77 -1.22
CA THR A 121 -15.07 -13.83 -1.35
C THR A 121 -13.69 -13.41 -0.83
N ALA A 122 -13.30 -12.14 -1.02
CA ALA A 122 -12.04 -11.61 -0.49
C ALA A 122 -12.09 -11.48 1.04
N LEU A 123 -13.23 -11.07 1.61
CA LEU A 123 -13.45 -11.02 3.07
C LEU A 123 -13.35 -12.43 3.70
N GLU A 124 -14.02 -13.41 3.11
CA GLU A 124 -13.97 -14.82 3.57
C GLU A 124 -12.55 -15.38 3.48
N LYS A 125 -11.82 -15.05 2.42
CA LYS A 125 -10.41 -15.44 2.28
C LYS A 125 -9.54 -14.78 3.33
N LEU A 126 -9.70 -13.48 3.57
CA LEU A 126 -8.97 -12.76 4.62
C LEU A 126 -9.21 -13.38 5.98
N ASP A 127 -10.46 -13.64 6.36
CA ASP A 127 -10.82 -14.28 7.63
C ASP A 127 -10.10 -15.62 7.81
N LEU A 128 -10.10 -16.46 6.77
CA LEU A 128 -9.40 -17.73 6.77
C LEU A 128 -7.88 -17.59 6.90
N MET A 129 -7.28 -16.57 6.29
CA MET A 129 -5.84 -16.29 6.41
C MET A 129 -5.49 -15.84 7.83
N LEU A 130 -6.29 -14.93 8.41
CA LEU A 130 -6.13 -14.43 9.77
C LEU A 130 -6.26 -15.57 10.80
N LEU A 131 -7.25 -16.45 10.65
CA LEU A 131 -7.45 -17.64 11.51
C LEU A 131 -6.29 -18.64 11.42
N LYS A 132 -5.67 -18.80 10.26
CA LYS A 132 -4.57 -19.77 10.03
C LYS A 132 -3.19 -19.23 10.35
N SER A 133 -3.05 -17.93 10.51
CA SER A 133 -1.76 -17.29 10.75
C SER A 133 -1.10 -17.85 12.01
N GLN A 134 0.16 -18.25 11.86
CA GLN A 134 1.01 -18.70 12.96
C GLN A 134 1.84 -17.58 13.56
N SER A 135 1.83 -16.40 12.93
CA SER A 135 2.50 -15.22 13.44
C SER A 135 1.81 -14.65 14.68
N ASP A 136 2.56 -13.98 15.52
CA ASP A 136 2.03 -13.34 16.74
C ASP A 136 1.36 -12.00 16.41
N HIS A 137 1.87 -11.32 15.37
CA HIS A 137 1.45 -9.99 14.97
C HIS A 137 1.10 -9.94 13.49
N ILE A 138 0.07 -9.17 13.13
CA ILE A 138 -0.41 -9.04 11.75
C ILE A 138 -0.57 -7.56 11.38
N VAL A 139 -0.12 -7.23 10.17
CA VAL A 139 -0.50 -6.01 9.46
C VAL A 139 -1.35 -6.41 8.27
N VAL A 140 -2.51 -5.77 8.10
CA VAL A 140 -3.34 -5.91 6.89
C VAL A 140 -3.07 -4.74 5.97
N THR A 141 -2.90 -4.99 4.68
CA THR A 141 -2.69 -3.93 3.69
C THR A 141 -3.68 -4.00 2.55
N LEU A 142 -4.16 -2.85 2.12
CA LEU A 142 -4.98 -2.65 0.93
C LEU A 142 -4.63 -1.30 0.30
N HIS A 143 -5.24 -0.97 -0.86
CA HIS A 143 -4.93 0.32 -1.48
C HIS A 143 -5.82 1.46 -0.97
N HIS A 144 -7.14 1.24 -0.89
CA HIS A 144 -8.11 2.31 -0.58
C HIS A 144 -8.28 2.57 0.92
N PRO A 145 -8.52 3.84 1.32
CA PRO A 145 -8.84 4.21 2.70
C PRO A 145 -10.07 3.46 3.24
N ILE A 146 -10.00 3.06 4.52
CA ILE A 146 -11.10 2.39 5.23
C ILE A 146 -11.79 3.30 6.25
N VAL A 147 -11.28 4.52 6.39
CA VAL A 147 -11.80 5.58 7.27
C VAL A 147 -11.89 6.89 6.50
N PRO A 148 -12.76 7.84 6.90
CA PRO A 148 -12.79 9.16 6.29
C PRO A 148 -11.46 9.89 6.43
N MET A 149 -11.01 10.50 5.33
CA MET A 149 -9.79 11.31 5.29
C MET A 149 -10.06 12.79 5.57
N ASN A 150 -11.30 13.16 5.96
CA ASN A 150 -11.77 14.52 6.17
C ASN A 150 -11.70 15.41 4.92
N SER A 151 -11.76 14.80 3.77
CA SER A 151 -11.81 15.42 2.44
C SER A 151 -13.00 14.83 1.69
N SER A 152 -13.99 15.64 1.34
CA SER A 152 -15.17 15.13 0.63
C SER A 152 -14.85 14.43 -0.67
N TRP A 153 -13.77 14.83 -1.32
CA TRP A 153 -13.31 14.20 -2.56
C TRP A 153 -12.67 12.83 -2.29
N ASP A 154 -11.75 12.74 -1.32
CA ASP A 154 -11.11 11.47 -0.98
C ASP A 154 -12.12 10.47 -0.38
N ASP A 155 -13.06 10.97 0.43
CA ASP A 155 -14.07 10.14 1.09
C ASP A 155 -15.03 9.48 0.07
N GLU A 156 -15.33 10.17 -1.05
CA GLU A 156 -16.12 9.59 -2.16
C GLU A 156 -15.35 8.50 -2.93
N LEU A 157 -14.02 8.50 -2.88
CA LEU A 157 -13.14 7.57 -3.58
C LEU A 157 -12.58 6.45 -2.68
N SER A 158 -12.93 6.47 -1.39
CA SER A 158 -12.52 5.48 -0.40
C SER A 158 -13.18 4.11 -0.60
N LEU A 159 -12.99 3.19 0.31
CA LEU A 159 -13.64 1.87 0.29
C LEU A 159 -15.16 2.02 0.46
N GLU A 160 -15.96 1.46 -0.45
CA GLU A 160 -17.44 1.55 -0.43
C GLU A 160 -18.07 0.74 0.71
N ASN A 161 -17.39 -0.31 1.18
CA ASN A 161 -17.91 -1.22 2.22
C ASN A 161 -16.94 -1.43 3.40
N PRO A 162 -16.44 -0.36 4.04
CA PRO A 162 -15.48 -0.49 5.12
C PRO A 162 -16.04 -1.25 6.33
N GLN A 163 -17.36 -1.17 6.59
CA GLN A 163 -18.01 -1.86 7.69
C GLN A 163 -17.92 -3.38 7.57
N ASP A 164 -18.02 -3.92 6.35
CA ASP A 164 -17.88 -5.37 6.12
C ASP A 164 -16.45 -5.82 6.44
N LEU A 165 -15.45 -4.99 6.07
CA LEU A 165 -14.06 -5.25 6.40
C LEU A 165 -13.82 -5.16 7.91
N PHE A 166 -14.32 -4.13 8.60
CA PHE A 166 -14.21 -4.00 10.06
C PHE A 166 -14.83 -5.19 10.79
N GLN A 167 -15.99 -5.71 10.32
CA GLN A 167 -16.61 -6.89 10.90
C GLN A 167 -15.70 -8.12 10.89
N VAL A 168 -14.85 -8.27 9.89
CA VAL A 168 -13.83 -9.34 9.84
C VAL A 168 -12.66 -9.00 10.76
N LEU A 169 -12.07 -7.79 10.62
CA LEU A 169 -10.86 -7.41 11.35
C LEU A 169 -11.06 -7.45 12.88
N ASP A 170 -12.21 -7.00 13.38
CA ASP A 170 -12.52 -6.93 14.82
C ASP A 170 -12.59 -8.29 15.52
N GLN A 171 -12.66 -9.40 14.76
CA GLN A 171 -12.65 -10.74 15.30
C GLN A 171 -11.23 -11.27 15.59
N HIS A 172 -10.19 -10.54 15.15
CA HIS A 172 -8.80 -11.02 15.18
C HIS A 172 -7.87 -10.10 16.00
N SER A 173 -7.57 -10.53 17.22
CA SER A 173 -6.77 -9.74 18.18
C SER A 173 -5.27 -9.64 17.85
N LYS A 174 -4.78 -10.35 16.84
CA LYS A 174 -3.38 -10.29 16.40
C LYS A 174 -3.10 -9.14 15.40
N ILE A 175 -4.13 -8.46 14.93
CA ILE A 175 -3.97 -7.32 14.02
C ILE A 175 -3.51 -6.12 14.83
N HIS A 176 -2.38 -5.54 14.43
CA HIS A 176 -1.82 -4.33 15.06
C HIS A 176 -2.02 -3.10 14.19
N ALA A 177 -2.05 -3.26 12.88
CA ALA A 177 -2.28 -2.15 11.97
C ALA A 177 -2.99 -2.56 10.68
N VAL A 178 -3.75 -1.61 10.12
CA VAL A 178 -4.19 -1.62 8.72
C VAL A 178 -3.53 -0.47 8.00
N VAL A 179 -2.80 -0.76 6.92
CA VAL A 179 -2.04 0.25 6.17
C VAL A 179 -2.55 0.37 4.75
N PHE A 180 -2.63 1.59 4.23
CA PHE A 180 -3.17 1.86 2.89
C PHE A 180 -2.47 3.05 2.20
N GLY A 181 -2.78 3.29 0.93
CA GLY A 181 -2.34 4.42 0.11
C GLY A 181 -3.50 5.31 -0.33
N HIS A 182 -3.57 5.64 -1.63
CA HIS A 182 -4.66 6.31 -2.33
C HIS A 182 -4.91 7.78 -1.94
N ALA A 183 -4.96 8.08 -0.63
CA ALA A 183 -5.27 9.43 -0.14
C ALA A 183 -4.11 10.43 -0.31
N HIS A 184 -2.93 9.97 -0.72
CA HIS A 184 -1.73 10.81 -0.87
C HIS A 184 -1.41 11.66 0.36
N GLU A 185 -1.73 11.17 1.55
CA GLU A 185 -1.57 11.90 2.80
C GLU A 185 -1.03 10.98 3.89
N ALA A 186 -0.06 11.48 4.67
CA ALA A 186 0.36 10.82 5.91
C ALA A 186 -0.67 11.10 7.00
N ALA A 187 -1.36 10.06 7.46
CA ALA A 187 -2.35 10.17 8.53
C ALA A 187 -2.39 8.90 9.37
N GLU A 188 -2.68 9.06 10.65
CA GLU A 188 -2.83 7.97 11.61
C GLU A 188 -4.16 8.10 12.32
N PHE A 189 -4.88 7.00 12.43
CA PHE A 189 -6.16 6.90 13.11
C PHE A 189 -6.11 5.70 14.06
N SER A 190 -6.73 5.81 15.22
CA SER A 190 -6.81 4.69 16.17
C SER A 190 -8.18 4.02 16.08
N HIS A 191 -8.18 2.71 15.92
CA HIS A 191 -9.33 1.84 16.14
C HIS A 191 -9.18 1.15 17.52
N ILE A 192 -10.25 0.52 18.01
CA ILE A 192 -10.23 -0.09 19.35
C ILE A 192 -9.12 -1.14 19.50
N ASN A 193 -8.85 -1.90 18.44
CA ASN A 193 -7.95 -3.06 18.49
C ASN A 193 -6.65 -2.89 17.68
N PHE A 194 -6.57 -1.92 16.79
CA PHE A 194 -5.43 -1.71 15.89
C PHE A 194 -5.35 -0.26 15.41
N ASP A 195 -4.20 0.11 14.89
CA ASP A 195 -4.00 1.41 14.25
C ASP A 195 -4.33 1.35 12.75
N ILE A 196 -4.74 2.49 12.19
CA ILE A 196 -5.07 2.63 10.78
C ILE A 196 -4.15 3.72 10.23
N ILE A 197 -3.29 3.37 9.25
CA ILE A 197 -2.19 4.24 8.84
C ILE A 197 -2.22 4.45 7.34
N SER A 198 -2.33 5.71 6.93
CA SER A 198 -2.23 6.15 5.55
C SER A 198 -0.78 6.38 5.16
N CYS A 199 -0.41 5.96 3.95
CA CYS A 199 0.91 6.23 3.40
C CYS A 199 0.90 7.52 2.58
N PRO A 200 1.86 8.43 2.80
CA PRO A 200 2.02 9.57 1.91
C PRO A 200 2.45 9.10 0.52
N SER A 201 2.01 9.80 -0.51
CA SER A 201 2.43 9.52 -1.89
C SER A 201 3.90 9.85 -2.11
N THR A 202 4.56 9.04 -2.95
CA THR A 202 5.89 9.37 -3.47
C THR A 202 5.83 10.33 -4.68
N ALA A 203 4.65 10.56 -5.25
CA ALA A 203 4.46 11.48 -6.37
C ALA A 203 4.11 12.90 -5.92
N LEU A 204 2.95 13.07 -5.26
CA LEU A 204 2.47 14.36 -4.71
C LEU A 204 1.46 14.12 -3.59
N GLN A 205 1.26 15.13 -2.74
CA GLN A 205 0.19 15.13 -1.75
C GLN A 205 -1.02 15.93 -2.28
N PHE A 206 -2.24 15.54 -1.93
CA PHE A 206 -3.45 16.28 -2.30
C PHE A 206 -3.79 17.41 -1.32
N ASN A 207 -3.26 17.34 -0.10
CA ASN A 207 -3.36 18.40 0.88
C ASN A 207 -2.35 19.54 0.62
N GLN A 208 -2.17 20.45 1.57
CA GLN A 208 -1.21 21.55 1.47
C GLN A 208 0.25 21.15 1.69
N GLU A 209 0.50 19.93 2.10
CA GLU A 209 1.86 19.37 2.25
C GLU A 209 2.46 19.14 0.85
N GLN A 210 3.63 19.70 0.60
CA GLN A 210 4.30 19.56 -0.69
C GLN A 210 5.39 18.48 -0.69
N ARG A 211 5.75 17.94 0.48
CA ARG A 211 6.81 16.95 0.59
C ARG A 211 6.26 15.56 0.32
N VAL A 212 6.84 14.89 -0.65
CA VAL A 212 6.64 13.46 -0.86
C VAL A 212 7.28 12.66 0.28
N GLY A 213 6.76 11.47 0.58
CA GLY A 213 7.21 10.71 1.73
C GLY A 213 7.02 9.21 1.60
N TYR A 214 7.30 8.51 2.68
CA TYR A 214 7.09 7.08 2.87
C TYR A 214 6.90 6.79 4.35
N ASN A 215 6.33 5.63 4.68
CA ASN A 215 6.24 5.15 6.06
C ASN A 215 7.39 4.19 6.38
N GLU A 216 7.81 4.22 7.63
CA GLU A 216 8.84 3.35 8.20
C GLU A 216 8.28 2.69 9.46
N PHE A 217 8.19 1.36 9.47
CA PHE A 217 7.64 0.58 10.58
C PHE A 217 8.73 -0.27 11.23
N ASP A 218 8.95 -0.06 12.51
CA ASP A 218 9.76 -0.94 13.35
C ASP A 218 8.85 -2.03 13.94
N LEU A 219 8.95 -3.25 13.38
CA LEU A 219 8.12 -4.38 13.77
C LEU A 219 8.73 -5.06 15.01
N ASN A 220 8.34 -4.60 16.18
CA ASN A 220 8.92 -5.08 17.43
C ASN A 220 8.25 -6.37 17.94
N ASP A 221 8.86 -7.05 18.92
CA ASP A 221 8.40 -8.35 19.41
C ASP A 221 7.16 -8.24 20.33
N ASN A 222 6.73 -7.05 20.69
CA ASN A 222 5.58 -6.81 21.57
C ASN A 222 4.34 -6.26 20.83
N GLY A 223 4.45 -6.04 19.52
CA GLY A 223 3.39 -5.44 18.70
C GLY A 223 3.46 -3.95 18.57
#